data_7e9a73546e33a598df2ac8a9769939c9
#
_entry.id   7e9a73546e33a598df2ac8a9769939c9
#
_cell.length_a   1.000
_cell.length_b   1.000
_cell.length_c   1.000
_cell.angle_alpha   90.00
_cell.angle_beta   90.00
_cell.angle_gamma   90.00
#
_symmetry.space_group_name_H-M   'P 1'
#
loop_
_entity.id
_entity.type
_entity.pdbx_description
1 polymer ?
#
loop_
_entity_poly.entity_id
_entity_poly.type
_entity_poly.pdbx_seq_one_letter_code
_entity_poly.pdbx_strand_id
1 'polypeptide(L)'
;MDLIVSDVEDIIKISEALSSMTRVNILKLIANEEKSITELSEELHMTKGNVSSQVALLVSSGLVEVRYTEGNKGLKKLIRSKYSKIVISLLSDDSLQEPGK
;
A
#
# COMPACT_ATOMS: atom_id res chain seq x y z
N MET A 1 -2.58 0.22 -12.54
CA MET A 1 -2.63 -1.23 -12.39
C MET A 1 -3.50 -1.60 -11.21
N ASP A 2 -4.30 -2.63 -11.35
CA ASP A 2 -5.21 -3.06 -10.29
C ASP A 2 -4.64 -4.28 -9.59
N LEU A 3 -4.84 -4.32 -8.28
CA LEU A 3 -4.55 -5.52 -7.51
C LEU A 3 -5.87 -6.24 -7.29
N ILE A 4 -5.93 -7.49 -7.68
CA ILE A 4 -7.12 -8.32 -7.47
C ILE A 4 -6.74 -9.46 -6.54
N VAL A 5 -7.42 -9.54 -5.41
CA VAL A 5 -7.17 -10.61 -4.44
C VAL A 5 -8.43 -11.44 -4.25
N SER A 6 -8.26 -12.74 -4.20
CA SER A 6 -9.38 -13.66 -4.05
C SER A 6 -9.11 -14.78 -3.05
N ASP A 7 -7.84 -15.02 -2.73
CA ASP A 7 -7.48 -16.02 -1.71
C ASP A 7 -7.80 -15.49 -0.33
N VAL A 8 -8.24 -16.37 0.54
CA VAL A 8 -8.58 -15.99 1.91
C VAL A 8 -7.40 -15.32 2.60
N GLU A 9 -6.22 -15.90 2.48
CA GLU A 9 -5.05 -15.36 3.15
C GLU A 9 -4.67 -13.98 2.62
N ASP A 10 -4.74 -13.80 1.30
CA ASP A 10 -4.43 -12.52 0.69
C ASP A 10 -5.46 -11.47 1.06
N ILE A 11 -6.74 -11.86 1.08
CA ILE A 11 -7.80 -10.93 1.46
C ILE A 11 -7.58 -10.43 2.89
N ILE A 12 -7.26 -11.35 3.80
CA ILE A 12 -7.05 -10.96 5.20
C ILE A 12 -5.82 -10.05 5.32
N LYS A 13 -4.74 -10.40 4.65
CA LYS A 13 -3.51 -9.60 4.68
C LYS A 13 -3.76 -8.19 4.19
N ILE A 14 -4.45 -8.05 3.06
CA ILE A 14 -4.76 -6.73 2.51
C ILE A 14 -5.73 -6.00 3.43
N SER A 15 -6.73 -6.72 3.96
CA SER A 15 -7.70 -6.09 4.86
C SER A 15 -7.01 -5.53 6.10
N GLU A 16 -6.04 -6.25 6.64
CA GLU A 16 -5.29 -5.76 7.81
C GLU A 16 -4.51 -4.50 7.45
N ALA A 17 -3.89 -4.48 6.28
CA ALA A 17 -3.15 -3.30 5.84
C ALA A 17 -4.07 -2.09 5.71
N LEU A 18 -5.32 -2.29 5.32
CA LEU A 18 -6.28 -1.23 5.11
C LEU A 18 -7.08 -0.88 6.37
N SER A 19 -6.83 -1.53 7.47
CA SER A 19 -7.61 -1.32 8.70
C SER A 19 -7.09 -0.15 9.54
N SER A 20 -6.46 0.81 8.90
CA SER A 20 -5.93 1.99 9.58
C SER A 20 -6.20 3.20 8.71
N MET A 21 -6.83 4.22 9.32
CA MET A 21 -7.09 5.46 8.62
C MET A 21 -5.79 6.07 8.08
N THR A 22 -4.74 6.04 8.89
CA THR A 22 -3.45 6.60 8.49
C THR A 22 -2.92 5.89 7.26
N ARG A 23 -2.95 4.57 7.24
CA ARG A 23 -2.42 3.83 6.10
C ARG A 23 -3.25 4.05 4.84
N VAL A 24 -4.56 4.12 4.97
CA VAL A 24 -5.41 4.43 3.81
C VAL A 24 -5.11 5.82 3.29
N ASN A 25 -4.93 6.79 4.19
CA ASN A 25 -4.60 8.16 3.77
C ASN A 25 -3.24 8.20 3.06
N ILE A 26 -2.26 7.45 3.55
CA ILE A 26 -0.97 7.37 2.86
C ILE A 26 -1.16 6.84 1.44
N LEU A 27 -1.91 5.75 1.29
CA LEU A 27 -2.15 5.16 -0.03
C LEU A 27 -2.83 6.15 -0.97
N LYS A 28 -3.77 6.93 -0.47
CA LYS A 28 -4.44 7.91 -1.30
C LYS A 28 -3.48 9.02 -1.73
N LEU A 29 -2.60 9.44 -0.84
CA LEU A 29 -1.66 10.50 -1.17
C LEU A 29 -0.63 10.07 -2.21
N ILE A 30 -0.27 8.80 -2.24
CA ILE A 30 0.74 8.31 -3.17
C ILE A 30 0.14 7.54 -4.34
N ALA A 31 -1.17 7.60 -4.51
CA ALA A 31 -1.83 6.83 -5.57
C ALA A 31 -1.37 7.26 -6.96
N ASN A 32 -1.11 8.54 -7.15
CA ASN A 32 -0.74 9.08 -8.46
C ASN A 32 0.66 9.68 -8.50
N GLU A 33 1.30 9.85 -7.36
CA GLU A 33 2.65 10.39 -7.37
C GLU A 33 3.40 9.89 -6.16
N GLU A 34 4.69 9.63 -6.32
CA GLU A 34 5.49 9.21 -5.19
C GLU A 34 5.79 10.39 -4.28
N LYS A 35 5.97 10.08 -3.00
CA LYS A 35 6.26 11.10 -2.00
C LYS A 35 7.30 10.57 -1.04
N SER A 36 8.06 11.48 -0.45
CA SER A 36 9.04 11.13 0.55
C SER A 36 8.36 10.99 1.92
N ILE A 37 9.07 10.37 2.85
CA ILE A 37 8.59 10.30 4.25
C ILE A 37 8.36 11.70 4.80
N THR A 38 9.25 12.64 4.49
CA THR A 38 9.11 14.01 4.97
C THR A 38 7.83 14.65 4.44
N GLU A 39 7.57 14.49 3.14
CA GLU A 39 6.35 15.05 2.56
C GLU A 39 5.11 14.44 3.19
N LEU A 40 5.11 13.12 3.37
CA LEU A 40 3.97 12.46 3.99
C LEU A 40 3.77 12.92 5.43
N SER A 41 4.86 13.07 6.19
CA SER A 41 4.73 13.49 7.57
C SER A 41 4.17 14.91 7.67
N GLU A 42 4.55 15.77 6.74
CA GLU A 42 4.05 17.14 6.73
C GLU A 42 2.58 17.17 6.34
N GLU A 43 2.19 16.43 5.31
CA GLU A 43 0.81 16.43 4.86
C GLU A 43 -0.12 15.79 5.87
N LEU A 44 0.36 14.79 6.60
CA LEU A 44 -0.46 14.09 7.59
C LEU A 44 -0.35 14.67 8.98
N HIS A 45 0.54 15.65 9.18
CA HIS A 45 0.81 16.23 10.50
C HIS A 45 1.21 15.17 11.51
N MET A 46 2.13 14.30 11.09
CA MET A 46 2.59 13.19 11.92
C MET A 46 4.11 13.19 11.96
N THR A 47 4.69 12.51 12.93
CA THR A 47 6.14 12.39 12.99
C THR A 47 6.64 11.49 11.88
N LYS A 48 7.89 11.72 11.45
CA LYS A 48 8.51 10.88 10.44
C LYS A 48 8.60 9.43 10.89
N GLY A 49 8.90 9.22 12.19
CA GLY A 49 8.99 7.87 12.71
C GLY A 49 7.66 7.12 12.63
N ASN A 50 6.57 7.81 12.94
CA ASN A 50 5.24 7.21 12.85
C ASN A 50 4.91 6.88 11.40
N VAL A 51 5.16 7.83 10.48
CA VAL A 51 4.90 7.57 9.06
C VAL A 51 5.75 6.41 8.56
N SER A 52 7.04 6.38 8.94
CA SER A 52 7.91 5.27 8.53
C SER A 52 7.38 3.92 8.98
N SER A 53 6.88 3.86 10.21
CA SER A 53 6.31 2.61 10.74
C SER A 53 5.09 2.17 9.93
N GLN A 54 4.22 3.12 9.58
CA GLN A 54 3.04 2.80 8.80
C GLN A 54 3.41 2.38 7.38
N VAL A 55 4.38 3.06 6.79
CA VAL A 55 4.85 2.70 5.46
C VAL A 55 5.47 1.30 5.45
N ALA A 56 6.20 0.94 6.51
CA ALA A 56 6.79 -0.40 6.59
C ALA A 56 5.71 -1.48 6.56
N LEU A 57 4.58 -1.25 7.20
CA LEU A 57 3.47 -2.20 7.16
C LEU A 57 2.88 -2.30 5.76
N LEU A 58 2.79 -1.19 5.05
CA LEU A 58 2.31 -1.20 3.67
C LEU A 58 3.28 -1.90 2.73
N VAL A 59 4.58 -1.72 2.96
CA VAL A 59 5.58 -2.43 2.18
C VAL A 59 5.46 -3.94 2.39
N SER A 60 5.32 -4.36 3.65
CA SER A 60 5.24 -5.79 3.93
C SER A 60 3.95 -6.41 3.40
N SER A 61 2.91 -5.62 3.22
CA SER A 61 1.67 -6.13 2.63
C SER A 61 1.72 -6.17 1.10
N GLY A 62 2.78 -5.63 0.49
CA GLY A 62 2.93 -5.63 -0.95
C GLY A 62 2.21 -4.51 -1.67
N LEU A 63 1.65 -3.55 -0.94
CA LEU A 63 0.85 -2.48 -1.56
C LEU A 63 1.69 -1.31 -2.05
N VAL A 64 2.84 -1.10 -1.45
CA VAL A 64 3.70 0.02 -1.84
C VAL A 64 5.13 -0.47 -2.00
N GLU A 65 5.91 0.32 -2.68
CA GLU A 65 7.33 0.04 -2.83
C GLU A 65 8.12 1.30 -2.55
N VAL A 66 9.38 1.09 -2.22
CA VAL A 66 10.29 2.16 -1.86
C VAL A 66 11.35 2.26 -2.94
N ARG A 67 11.64 3.47 -3.34
CA ARG A 67 12.67 3.77 -4.30
C ARG A 67 13.60 4.79 -3.68
N TYR A 68 14.87 4.67 -3.97
CA TYR A 68 15.86 5.63 -3.48
C TYR A 68 16.35 6.47 -4.65
N THR A 69 16.54 7.75 -4.41
CA THR A 69 17.09 8.65 -5.41
C THR A 69 18.07 9.57 -4.70
N GLU A 70 18.89 10.27 -5.46
CA GLU A 70 19.83 11.21 -4.88
C GLU A 70 19.11 12.47 -4.46
N GLY A 71 19.46 12.93 -3.27
CA GLY A 71 18.95 14.19 -2.76
C GLY A 71 20.11 15.07 -2.35
N ASN A 72 19.78 16.22 -1.80
CA ASN A 72 20.83 17.20 -1.43
C ASN A 72 21.72 16.70 -0.31
N LYS A 73 21.24 15.77 0.50
CA LYS A 73 21.97 15.28 1.66
C LYS A 73 22.12 13.78 1.65
N GLY A 74 22.31 13.21 0.46
CA GLY A 74 22.45 11.78 0.32
C GLY A 74 21.22 11.17 -0.32
N LEU A 75 20.93 9.93 0.01
CA LEU A 75 19.81 9.23 -0.62
C LEU A 75 18.49 9.71 -0.08
N LYS A 76 17.55 9.90 -0.97
CA LYS A 76 16.19 10.27 -0.64
C LYS A 76 15.29 9.07 -0.87
N LYS A 77 14.49 8.75 0.13
CA LYS A 77 13.59 7.61 0.09
C LYS A 77 12.21 8.09 -0.40
N LEU A 78 11.76 7.49 -1.49
CA LEU A 78 10.46 7.81 -2.08
C LEU A 78 9.54 6.62 -1.98
N ILE A 79 8.30 6.88 -1.64
CA ILE A 79 7.27 5.85 -1.46
C ILE A 79 6.28 5.99 -2.60
N ARG A 80 5.94 4.87 -3.23
CA ARG A 80 4.96 4.89 -4.32
C ARG A 80 4.03 3.71 -4.19
N SER A 81 2.79 3.92 -4.63
CA SER A 81 1.81 2.85 -4.66
C SER A 81 2.08 1.96 -5.87
N LYS A 82 1.96 0.66 -5.67
CA LYS A 82 2.07 -0.28 -6.78
C LYS A 82 0.77 -0.39 -7.56
N TYR A 83 -0.34 0.02 -6.95
CA TYR A 83 -1.66 -0.18 -7.52
C TYR A 83 -2.51 1.06 -7.36
N SER A 84 -3.38 1.30 -8.34
CA SER A 84 -4.35 2.39 -8.24
C SER A 84 -5.68 1.92 -7.68
N LYS A 85 -5.94 0.62 -7.74
CA LYS A 85 -7.17 0.03 -7.24
C LYS A 85 -6.88 -1.31 -6.59
N ILE A 86 -7.66 -1.62 -5.57
CA ILE A 86 -7.62 -2.92 -4.92
C ILE A 86 -9.02 -3.50 -5.06
N VAL A 87 -9.10 -4.66 -5.69
CA VAL A 87 -10.37 -5.36 -5.89
C VAL A 87 -10.32 -6.64 -5.08
N ILE A 88 -11.28 -6.79 -4.18
CA ILE A 88 -11.41 -8.01 -3.40
C ILE A 88 -12.54 -8.81 -4.02
N SER A 89 -12.20 -9.96 -4.57
CA SER A 89 -13.18 -10.85 -5.17
C SER A 89 -13.50 -11.94 -4.18
N LEU A 90 -14.77 -12.17 -3.95
CA LEU A 90 -15.19 -13.25 -3.06
C LEU A 90 -15.31 -14.56 -3.82
N LEU A 91 -15.24 -14.49 -5.15
CA LEU A 91 -15.14 -15.68 -5.97
C LEU A 91 -13.67 -15.90 -6.29
N SER A 92 -13.14 -17.05 -5.97
CA SER A 92 -11.77 -17.37 -6.33
C SER A 92 -11.69 -17.63 -7.82
N ASP A 93 -10.48 -17.56 -8.37
CA ASP A 93 -10.29 -17.92 -9.77
C ASP A 93 -10.77 -19.34 -10.06
N ASP A 94 -10.62 -20.21 -9.09
CA ASP A 94 -11.04 -21.60 -9.24
C ASP A 94 -12.54 -21.75 -9.24
N SER A 95 -13.26 -20.76 -8.74
CA SER A 95 -14.71 -20.86 -8.67
C SER A 95 -15.33 -21.01 -10.04
N LEU A 96 -14.66 -20.54 -11.07
CA LEU A 96 -15.14 -20.68 -12.43
C LEU A 96 -15.13 -22.12 -12.90
N GLN A 97 -14.32 -22.95 -12.25
CA GLN A 97 -14.19 -24.35 -12.61
C GLN A 97 -14.82 -25.24 -11.60
N GLU A 98 -15.37 -24.68 -10.56
CA GLU A 98 -15.97 -25.50 -9.54
C GLU A 98 -17.25 -26.10 -10.02
N PRO A 99 -17.35 -27.35 -9.85
CA PRO A 99 -18.57 -28.02 -10.32
C PRO A 99 -19.69 -27.66 -9.42
N GLY A 100 -20.78 -27.43 -10.03
CA GLY A 100 -22.03 -27.44 -9.35
C GLY A 100 -22.05 -26.70 -8.06
N LYS A 101 -21.25 -25.82 -8.04
CA LYS A 101 -21.35 -25.22 -6.79
C LYS A 101 -22.75 -25.04 -6.50
#